data_0a1a08f8b179d36c851aa06ebb841585
#
_entry.id   0a1a08f8b179d36c851aa06ebb841585
#
_cell.length_a   1.000
_cell.length_b   1.000
_cell.length_c   1.000
_cell.angle_alpha   90.00
_cell.angle_beta   90.00
_cell.angle_gamma   90.00
#
_symmetry.space_group_name_H-M   'P 1'
#
loop_
_entity.id
_entity.type
_entity.pdbx_description
1 polymer ?
#
loop_
_entity_poly.entity_id
_entity_poly.type
_entity_poly.pdbx_seq_one_letter_code
_entity_poly.pdbx_strand_id
1 'polypeptide(L)'
;TNVIKDFIYNVGKTSDADVVITEIGGTTGDIESQPFLEAIRQVGLEVGTENSLYIHVTLVPYIRGSEEHKSKPTQHSVKELQGMGIHPDIVVLRSDEPLDESIFRKIAMFCNVKPDCVIENITIPTLYKAPLMLESHNFSSIVCRELGLNTPEPDLSEWNEMIESIENRTKKTTI
;
A
#
# COMPACT_ATOMS: atom_id res chain seq x y z
N THR A 1 -11.59 -19.20 -7.58
CA THR A 1 -11.95 -17.75 -7.58
C THR A 1 -13.14 -17.50 -6.67
N ASN A 2 -14.33 -18.13 -6.86
CA ASN A 2 -15.53 -17.84 -6.07
C ASN A 2 -15.33 -18.03 -4.56
N VAL A 3 -14.69 -19.11 -4.12
CA VAL A 3 -14.38 -19.34 -2.70
C VAL A 3 -13.57 -18.18 -2.09
N ILE A 4 -12.59 -17.65 -2.84
CA ILE A 4 -11.78 -16.51 -2.39
C ILE A 4 -12.65 -15.26 -2.28
N LYS A 5 -13.52 -14.99 -3.28
CA LYS A 5 -14.47 -13.86 -3.23
C LYS A 5 -15.43 -13.99 -2.05
N ASP A 6 -15.92 -15.21 -1.78
CA ASP A 6 -16.81 -15.45 -0.64
C ASP A 6 -16.13 -15.13 0.70
N PHE A 7 -14.84 -15.41 0.85
CA PHE A 7 -14.08 -15.00 2.03
C PHE A 7 -14.05 -13.47 2.18
N ILE A 8 -13.73 -12.74 1.10
CA ILE A 8 -13.69 -11.27 1.12
C ILE A 8 -15.06 -10.70 1.50
N TYR A 9 -16.13 -11.14 0.85
CA TYR A 9 -17.49 -10.69 1.13
C TYR A 9 -17.97 -11.04 2.54
N ASN A 10 -17.60 -12.23 3.04
CA ASN A 10 -17.99 -12.65 4.38
C ASN A 10 -17.38 -11.78 5.48
N VAL A 11 -16.16 -11.29 5.30
CA VAL A 11 -15.55 -10.37 6.27
C VAL A 11 -16.45 -9.12 6.45
N GLY A 12 -16.82 -8.47 5.36
CA GLY A 12 -17.70 -7.30 5.43
C GLY A 12 -19.07 -7.62 6.05
N LYS A 13 -19.70 -8.73 5.63
CA LYS A 13 -21.03 -9.13 6.11
C LYS A 13 -21.07 -9.53 7.59
N THR A 14 -20.00 -10.15 8.10
CA THR A 14 -19.98 -10.68 9.48
C THR A 14 -19.45 -9.69 10.49
N SER A 15 -18.63 -8.72 10.05
CA SER A 15 -18.03 -7.72 10.94
C SER A 15 -18.77 -6.39 10.94
N ASP A 16 -19.77 -6.20 10.08
CA ASP A 16 -20.47 -4.92 9.87
C ASP A 16 -19.48 -3.76 9.62
N ALA A 17 -18.43 -4.06 8.86
CA ALA A 17 -17.34 -3.13 8.62
C ALA A 17 -17.66 -2.21 7.43
N ASP A 18 -17.39 -0.91 7.59
CA ASP A 18 -17.49 0.09 6.52
C ASP A 18 -16.41 -0.11 5.46
N VAL A 19 -15.23 -0.60 5.86
CA VAL A 19 -14.09 -0.85 4.98
C VAL A 19 -13.50 -2.24 5.25
N VAL A 20 -13.25 -3.00 4.20
CA VAL A 20 -12.57 -4.30 4.25
C VAL A 20 -11.23 -4.18 3.55
N ILE A 21 -10.15 -4.46 4.28
CA ILE A 21 -8.79 -4.48 3.73
C ILE A 21 -8.41 -5.93 3.45
N THR A 22 -8.13 -6.24 2.19
CA THR A 22 -7.67 -7.55 1.75
C THR A 22 -6.22 -7.46 1.30
N GLU A 23 -5.33 -8.21 1.94
CA GLU A 23 -3.92 -8.28 1.55
C GLU A 23 -3.68 -9.53 0.69
N ILE A 24 -2.98 -9.35 -0.43
CA ILE A 24 -2.53 -10.42 -1.31
C ILE A 24 -1.01 -10.50 -1.23
N GLY A 25 -0.51 -11.55 -0.62
CA GLY A 25 0.92 -11.79 -0.47
C GLY A 25 1.59 -12.26 -1.76
N GLY A 26 2.92 -12.19 -1.75
CA GLY A 26 3.77 -12.61 -2.86
C GLY A 26 4.07 -11.49 -3.87
N THR A 27 4.93 -11.83 -4.83
CA THR A 27 5.30 -10.91 -5.92
C THR A 27 4.27 -10.99 -7.04
N THR A 28 3.92 -9.85 -7.63
CA THR A 28 3.05 -9.82 -8.81
C THR A 28 3.68 -10.65 -9.94
N GLY A 29 2.92 -11.59 -10.48
CA GLY A 29 3.39 -12.55 -11.47
C GLY A 29 3.69 -13.95 -10.91
N ASP A 30 3.74 -14.12 -9.60
CA ASP A 30 3.89 -15.44 -8.98
C ASP A 30 2.68 -16.31 -9.29
N ILE A 31 2.92 -17.57 -9.65
CA ILE A 31 1.86 -18.51 -10.08
C ILE A 31 0.83 -18.75 -8.98
N GLU A 32 1.27 -18.87 -7.75
CA GLU A 32 0.41 -19.09 -6.59
C GLU A 32 -0.51 -17.91 -6.27
N SER A 33 -0.13 -16.68 -6.65
CA SER A 33 -0.93 -15.47 -6.42
C SER A 33 -2.03 -15.26 -7.47
N GLN A 34 -1.93 -15.88 -8.64
CA GLN A 34 -2.86 -15.67 -9.76
C GLN A 34 -4.33 -15.89 -9.42
N PRO A 35 -4.75 -16.97 -8.69
CA PRO A 35 -6.15 -17.15 -8.32
C PRO A 35 -6.69 -16.03 -7.42
N PHE A 36 -5.85 -15.45 -6.57
CA PHE A 36 -6.21 -14.34 -5.69
C PHE A 36 -6.33 -13.04 -6.47
N LEU A 37 -5.38 -12.75 -7.36
CA LEU A 37 -5.42 -11.59 -8.23
C LEU A 37 -6.66 -11.61 -9.13
N GLU A 38 -6.99 -12.76 -9.72
CA GLU A 38 -8.23 -12.89 -10.49
C GLU A 38 -9.48 -12.71 -9.62
N ALA A 39 -9.46 -13.17 -8.36
CA ALA A 39 -10.58 -12.98 -7.44
C ALA A 39 -10.81 -11.50 -7.11
N ILE A 40 -9.76 -10.76 -6.73
CA ILE A 40 -9.89 -9.33 -6.42
C ILE A 40 -10.25 -8.50 -7.66
N ARG A 41 -9.75 -8.86 -8.85
CA ARG A 41 -10.16 -8.23 -10.11
C ARG A 41 -11.67 -8.37 -10.33
N GLN A 42 -12.22 -9.57 -10.10
CA GLN A 42 -13.67 -9.81 -10.21
C GLN A 42 -14.43 -9.06 -9.12
N VAL A 43 -13.95 -9.04 -7.87
CA VAL A 43 -14.58 -8.27 -6.78
C VAL A 43 -14.68 -6.80 -7.18
N GLY A 44 -13.59 -6.18 -7.64
CA GLY A 44 -13.63 -4.79 -8.06
C GLY A 44 -14.62 -4.52 -9.21
N LEU A 45 -14.74 -5.45 -10.16
CA LEU A 45 -15.74 -5.36 -11.23
C LEU A 45 -17.18 -5.48 -10.70
N GLU A 46 -17.40 -6.35 -9.71
CA GLU A 46 -18.74 -6.60 -9.14
C GLU A 46 -19.23 -5.49 -8.23
N VAL A 47 -18.33 -4.89 -7.44
CA VAL A 47 -18.68 -3.80 -6.51
C VAL A 47 -18.59 -2.40 -7.12
N GLY A 48 -17.90 -2.28 -8.24
CA GLY A 48 -17.66 -1.00 -8.92
C GLY A 48 -16.40 -0.28 -8.42
N THR A 49 -15.86 0.59 -9.27
CA THR A 49 -14.62 1.34 -8.97
C THR A 49 -14.78 2.33 -7.82
N GLU A 50 -16.00 2.77 -7.56
CA GLU A 50 -16.32 3.65 -6.44
C GLU A 50 -16.30 2.95 -5.07
N ASN A 51 -16.35 1.60 -5.06
CA ASN A 51 -16.35 0.77 -3.87
C ASN A 51 -15.10 -0.11 -3.74
N SER A 52 -14.10 0.09 -4.60
CA SER A 52 -12.85 -0.68 -4.57
C SER A 52 -11.65 0.22 -4.82
N LEU A 53 -10.56 -0.07 -4.12
CA LEU A 53 -9.30 0.67 -4.24
C LEU A 53 -8.14 -0.33 -4.28
N TYR A 54 -7.27 -0.21 -5.26
CA TYR A 54 -6.10 -1.05 -5.41
C TYR A 54 -4.83 -0.30 -5.00
N ILE A 55 -4.21 -0.77 -3.92
CA ILE A 55 -2.94 -0.25 -3.42
C ILE A 55 -1.85 -1.25 -3.76
N HIS A 56 -0.89 -0.85 -4.58
CA HIS A 56 0.20 -1.72 -5.00
C HIS A 56 1.51 -1.33 -4.31
N VAL A 57 2.04 -2.24 -3.49
CA VAL A 57 3.33 -2.05 -2.82
C VAL A 57 4.44 -2.60 -3.70
N THR A 58 5.44 -1.78 -4.01
CA THR A 58 6.54 -2.13 -4.90
C THR A 58 7.90 -1.77 -4.29
N LEU A 59 8.96 -2.34 -4.84
CA LEU A 59 10.33 -2.06 -4.43
C LEU A 59 10.99 -1.06 -5.39
N VAL A 60 11.63 -0.04 -4.82
CA VAL A 60 12.55 0.89 -5.52
C VAL A 60 13.96 0.67 -4.96
N PRO A 61 14.77 -0.21 -5.56
CA PRO A 61 16.10 -0.49 -5.06
C PRO A 61 17.06 0.67 -5.30
N TYR A 62 17.95 0.91 -4.34
CA TYR A 62 19.09 1.79 -4.48
C TYR A 62 20.30 1.01 -4.95
N ILE A 63 20.94 1.43 -6.04
CA ILE A 63 22.14 0.79 -6.60
C ILE A 63 23.37 1.58 -6.17
N ARG A 64 24.09 1.08 -5.19
CA ARG A 64 25.28 1.74 -4.62
C ARG A 64 26.36 2.05 -5.66
N GLY A 65 26.54 1.19 -6.68
CA GLY A 65 27.56 1.39 -7.71
C GLY A 65 27.29 2.55 -8.66
N SER A 66 26.04 2.95 -8.85
CA SER A 66 25.64 4.10 -9.67
C SER A 66 25.01 5.22 -8.84
N GLU A 67 24.95 5.05 -7.52
CA GLU A 67 24.39 6.02 -6.56
C GLU A 67 23.01 6.53 -6.96
N GLU A 68 22.14 5.63 -7.40
CA GLU A 68 20.81 5.99 -7.88
C GLU A 68 19.72 4.98 -7.51
N HIS A 69 18.48 5.47 -7.36
CA HIS A 69 17.30 4.65 -7.25
C HIS A 69 16.81 4.18 -8.64
N LYS A 70 16.40 2.93 -8.73
CA LYS A 70 15.88 2.33 -9.98
C LYS A 70 14.37 2.19 -9.94
N SER A 71 13.66 2.98 -10.75
CA SER A 71 12.21 2.93 -10.89
C SER A 71 11.70 1.79 -11.81
N LYS A 72 12.58 1.14 -12.57
CA LYS A 72 12.19 0.08 -13.51
C LYS A 72 11.51 -1.13 -12.86
N PRO A 73 11.96 -1.66 -11.71
CA PRO A 73 11.27 -2.76 -11.04
C PRO A 73 9.80 -2.44 -10.72
N THR A 74 9.53 -1.24 -10.18
CA THR A 74 8.17 -0.74 -9.94
C THR A 74 7.36 -0.68 -11.23
N GLN A 75 7.91 -0.10 -12.30
CA GLN A 75 7.21 0.01 -13.59
C GLN A 75 6.86 -1.37 -14.16
N HIS A 76 7.75 -2.36 -14.03
CA HIS A 76 7.50 -3.73 -14.46
C HIS A 76 6.41 -4.39 -13.63
N SER A 77 6.47 -4.25 -12.30
CA SER A 77 5.47 -4.83 -11.39
C SER A 77 4.07 -4.27 -11.65
N VAL A 78 3.95 -2.94 -11.84
CA VAL A 78 2.68 -2.30 -12.20
C VAL A 78 2.19 -2.76 -13.56
N LYS A 79 3.08 -2.85 -14.56
CA LYS A 79 2.72 -3.33 -15.90
C LYS A 79 2.19 -4.77 -15.88
N GLU A 80 2.81 -5.64 -15.08
CA GLU A 80 2.36 -7.02 -14.89
C GLU A 80 0.96 -7.06 -14.30
N LEU A 81 0.71 -6.28 -13.23
CA LEU A 81 -0.61 -6.17 -12.61
C LEU A 81 -1.67 -5.64 -13.58
N GLN A 82 -1.33 -4.60 -14.36
CA GLN A 82 -2.20 -4.06 -15.40
C GLN A 82 -2.50 -5.09 -16.50
N GLY A 83 -1.51 -5.93 -16.84
CA GLY A 83 -1.69 -7.05 -17.78
C GLY A 83 -2.72 -8.08 -17.31
N MET A 84 -2.95 -8.18 -16.02
CA MET A 84 -4.00 -9.00 -15.40
C MET A 84 -5.34 -8.27 -15.28
N GLY A 85 -5.44 -7.02 -15.74
CA GLY A 85 -6.66 -6.20 -15.70
C GLY A 85 -6.90 -5.48 -14.37
N ILE A 86 -5.86 -5.34 -13.54
CA ILE A 86 -5.92 -4.58 -12.28
C ILE A 86 -5.09 -3.30 -12.44
N HIS A 87 -5.72 -2.15 -12.29
CA HIS A 87 -5.05 -0.85 -12.34
C HIS A 87 -4.91 -0.33 -10.91
N PRO A 88 -3.67 -0.16 -10.39
CA PRO A 88 -3.50 0.41 -9.06
C PRO A 88 -3.92 1.87 -9.03
N ASP A 89 -4.65 2.24 -7.99
CA ASP A 89 -5.05 3.63 -7.70
C ASP A 89 -3.94 4.34 -6.93
N ILE A 90 -3.27 3.59 -6.04
CA ILE A 90 -2.14 4.07 -5.24
C ILE A 90 -0.96 3.12 -5.41
N VAL A 91 0.24 3.70 -5.55
CA VAL A 91 1.49 2.93 -5.57
C VAL A 91 2.34 3.33 -4.38
N VAL A 92 2.65 2.36 -3.51
CA VAL A 92 3.51 2.55 -2.35
C VAL A 92 4.92 2.07 -2.70
N LEU A 93 5.89 2.97 -2.59
CA LEU A 93 7.28 2.77 -2.97
C LEU A 93 8.12 2.37 -1.76
N ARG A 94 8.40 1.09 -1.62
CA ARG A 94 9.29 0.59 -0.59
C ARG A 94 10.75 0.82 -1.01
N SER A 95 11.50 1.55 -0.18
CA SER A 95 12.93 1.80 -0.38
C SER A 95 13.70 1.80 0.94
N ASP A 96 15.01 1.64 0.89
CA ASP A 96 15.86 1.74 2.08
C ASP A 96 16.24 3.18 2.42
N GLU A 97 16.29 4.04 1.40
CA GLU A 97 16.69 5.45 1.49
C GLU A 97 15.56 6.34 0.96
N PRO A 98 15.50 7.62 1.37
CA PRO A 98 14.55 8.58 0.82
C PRO A 98 14.67 8.70 -0.71
N LEU A 99 13.54 8.85 -1.37
CA LEU A 99 13.46 8.93 -2.82
C LEU A 99 13.52 10.37 -3.32
N ASP A 100 14.20 10.58 -4.44
CA ASP A 100 14.17 11.85 -5.14
C ASP A 100 12.79 12.14 -5.75
N GLU A 101 12.39 13.40 -5.76
CA GLU A 101 11.10 13.82 -6.35
C GLU A 101 10.94 13.39 -7.82
N SER A 102 12.05 13.29 -8.56
CA SER A 102 12.05 12.81 -9.94
C SER A 102 11.55 11.37 -10.07
N ILE A 103 11.75 10.52 -9.05
CA ILE A 103 11.28 9.14 -9.02
C ILE A 103 9.75 9.10 -8.92
N PHE A 104 9.15 9.91 -8.04
CA PHE A 104 7.69 10.01 -7.89
C PHE A 104 7.02 10.42 -9.19
N ARG A 105 7.49 11.51 -9.81
CA ARG A 105 6.97 11.99 -11.10
C ARG A 105 7.10 10.94 -12.20
N LYS A 106 8.23 10.26 -12.26
CA LYS A 106 8.48 9.21 -13.25
C LYS A 106 7.55 8.03 -13.05
N ILE A 107 7.36 7.57 -11.81
CA ILE A 107 6.48 6.44 -11.52
C ILE A 107 5.03 6.83 -11.79
N ALA A 108 4.56 7.99 -11.33
CA ALA A 108 3.21 8.49 -11.61
C ALA A 108 2.91 8.47 -13.11
N MET A 109 3.81 8.99 -13.92
CA MET A 109 3.66 9.05 -15.37
C MET A 109 3.66 7.67 -16.03
N PHE A 110 4.64 6.80 -15.69
CA PHE A 110 4.78 5.50 -16.35
C PHE A 110 3.80 4.43 -15.84
N CYS A 111 3.29 4.59 -14.63
CA CYS A 111 2.30 3.70 -14.04
C CYS A 111 0.86 4.19 -14.21
N ASN A 112 0.68 5.37 -14.80
CA ASN A 112 -0.64 5.99 -15.00
C ASN A 112 -1.41 6.15 -13.69
N VAL A 113 -0.74 6.67 -12.66
CA VAL A 113 -1.29 6.93 -11.32
C VAL A 113 -1.21 8.43 -11.06
N LYS A 114 -2.16 8.98 -10.31
CA LYS A 114 -2.12 10.39 -9.91
C LYS A 114 -0.82 10.69 -9.15
N PRO A 115 -0.17 11.85 -9.36
CA PRO A 115 1.11 12.14 -8.71
C PRO A 115 1.08 12.07 -7.18
N ASP A 116 -0.01 12.49 -6.56
CA ASP A 116 -0.24 12.44 -5.13
C ASP A 116 -0.61 11.05 -4.59
N CYS A 117 -0.91 10.10 -5.48
CA CYS A 117 -1.15 8.69 -5.14
C CYS A 117 0.13 7.81 -5.24
N VAL A 118 1.30 8.42 -5.36
CA VAL A 118 2.59 7.73 -5.28
C VAL A 118 3.21 8.04 -3.93
N ILE A 119 3.26 7.04 -3.05
CA ILE A 119 3.56 7.19 -1.62
C ILE A 119 4.91 6.56 -1.30
N GLU A 120 5.74 7.27 -0.56
CA GLU A 120 7.01 6.73 -0.06
C GLU A 120 6.80 5.84 1.17
N ASN A 121 7.59 4.78 1.26
CA ASN A 121 7.68 3.90 2.42
C ASN A 121 9.13 3.46 2.62
N ILE A 122 9.89 4.26 3.36
CA ILE A 122 11.31 3.99 3.64
C ILE A 122 11.50 3.01 4.80
N THR A 123 12.70 2.47 4.90
CA THR A 123 13.12 1.68 6.07
C THR A 123 13.17 2.58 7.31
N ILE A 124 12.46 2.17 8.35
CA ILE A 124 12.34 2.89 9.62
C ILE A 124 12.83 2.01 10.79
N PRO A 125 13.30 2.61 11.91
CA PRO A 125 13.89 1.87 13.03
C PRO A 125 12.93 0.88 13.70
N THR A 126 11.65 1.16 13.69
CA THR A 126 10.59 0.29 14.23
C THR A 126 9.34 0.35 13.35
N LEU A 127 8.74 -0.82 13.10
CA LEU A 127 7.50 -0.91 12.30
C LEU A 127 6.34 -0.11 12.89
N TYR A 128 6.34 0.14 14.19
CA TYR A 128 5.31 0.96 14.83
C TYR A 128 5.31 2.43 14.37
N LYS A 129 6.39 2.90 13.74
CA LYS A 129 6.43 4.24 13.11
C LYS A 129 5.84 4.27 11.70
N ALA A 130 5.51 3.12 11.09
CA ALA A 130 4.98 3.09 9.74
C ALA A 130 3.66 3.87 9.56
N PRO A 131 2.68 3.83 10.46
CA PRO A 131 1.49 4.66 10.35
C PRO A 131 1.80 6.15 10.31
N LEU A 132 2.72 6.62 11.16
CA LEU A 132 3.12 8.05 11.19
C LEU A 132 3.83 8.46 9.90
N MET A 133 4.67 7.58 9.36
CA MET A 133 5.36 7.83 8.09
C MET A 133 4.37 7.91 6.93
N LEU A 134 3.42 6.98 6.85
CA LEU A 134 2.39 7.00 5.82
C LEU A 134 1.52 8.26 5.95
N GLU A 135 1.17 8.65 7.18
CA GLU A 135 0.37 9.85 7.43
C GLU A 135 1.12 11.15 7.10
N SER A 136 2.45 11.17 7.24
CA SER A 136 3.25 12.31 6.78
C SER A 136 3.15 12.56 5.26
N HIS A 137 2.68 11.58 4.51
CA HIS A 137 2.34 11.65 3.09
C HIS A 137 0.83 11.78 2.83
N ASN A 138 0.02 12.10 3.83
CA ASN A 138 -1.45 12.21 3.75
C ASN A 138 -2.13 10.94 3.25
N PHE A 139 -1.58 9.77 3.56
CA PHE A 139 -2.03 8.49 3.00
C PHE A 139 -3.50 8.20 3.32
N SER A 140 -3.95 8.41 4.57
CA SER A 140 -5.34 8.19 4.97
C SER A 140 -6.31 9.11 4.21
N SER A 141 -5.97 10.40 4.11
CA SER A 141 -6.77 11.39 3.35
C SER A 141 -6.86 11.03 1.86
N ILE A 142 -5.77 10.51 1.27
CA ILE A 142 -5.75 10.05 -0.12
C ILE A 142 -6.66 8.83 -0.28
N VAL A 143 -6.54 7.82 0.58
CA VAL A 143 -7.40 6.62 0.56
C VAL A 143 -8.86 6.99 0.70
N CYS A 144 -9.21 7.83 1.68
CA CYS A 144 -10.58 8.27 1.90
C CYS A 144 -11.14 9.05 0.71
N ARG A 145 -10.35 9.92 0.12
CA ARG A 145 -10.71 10.66 -1.10
C ARG A 145 -11.01 9.73 -2.28
N GLU A 146 -10.14 8.77 -2.53
CA GLU A 146 -10.30 7.83 -3.66
C GLU A 146 -11.51 6.91 -3.46
N LEU A 147 -11.87 6.58 -2.22
CA LEU A 147 -13.07 5.81 -1.88
C LEU A 147 -14.32 6.68 -1.67
N GLY A 148 -14.22 8.01 -1.82
CA GLY A 148 -15.34 8.91 -1.58
C GLY A 148 -15.84 8.95 -0.14
N LEU A 149 -14.98 8.56 0.82
CA LEU A 149 -15.30 8.56 2.25
C LEU A 149 -15.09 9.97 2.84
N ASN A 150 -16.04 10.41 3.65
CA ASN A 150 -15.94 11.68 4.37
C ASN A 150 -15.66 11.38 5.86
N THR A 151 -14.39 11.37 6.21
CA THR A 151 -13.91 11.07 7.55
C THR A 151 -13.16 12.27 8.13
N PRO A 152 -13.14 12.43 9.47
CA PRO A 152 -12.24 13.40 10.10
C PRO A 152 -10.77 13.00 9.89
N GLU A 153 -9.88 13.96 10.11
CA GLU A 153 -8.43 13.66 10.17
C GLU A 153 -8.15 12.61 11.25
N PRO A 154 -7.18 11.70 11.02
CA PRO A 154 -6.87 10.66 11.98
C PRO A 154 -6.25 11.22 13.26
N ASP A 155 -6.76 10.79 14.42
CA ASP A 155 -6.13 11.07 15.70
C ASP A 155 -5.10 9.99 16.03
N LEU A 156 -3.84 10.34 15.94
CA LEU A 156 -2.71 9.45 16.23
C LEU A 156 -2.06 9.74 17.60
N SER A 157 -2.73 10.45 18.51
CA SER A 157 -2.18 10.86 19.81
C SER A 157 -1.75 9.65 20.64
N GLU A 158 -2.64 8.68 20.86
CA GLU A 158 -2.31 7.44 21.60
C GLU A 158 -1.21 6.61 20.92
N TRP A 159 -1.18 6.63 19.59
CA TRP A 159 -0.14 5.93 18.83
C TRP A 159 1.23 6.58 19.03
N ASN A 160 1.30 7.91 19.06
CA ASN A 160 2.51 8.67 19.36
C ASN A 160 3.01 8.39 20.78
N GLU A 161 2.13 8.41 21.79
CA GLU A 161 2.48 8.08 23.17
C GLU A 161 3.05 6.67 23.30
N MET A 162 2.48 5.70 22.60
CA MET A 162 3.02 4.32 22.55
C MET A 162 4.42 4.30 21.96
N ILE A 163 4.67 5.00 20.86
CA ILE A 163 6.00 5.07 20.22
C ILE A 163 7.03 5.72 21.17
N GLU A 164 6.68 6.84 21.79
CA GLU A 164 7.54 7.47 22.79
C GLU A 164 7.88 6.52 23.94
N SER A 165 6.91 5.76 24.40
CA SER A 165 7.12 4.73 25.42
C SER A 165 8.09 3.63 24.97
N ILE A 166 8.00 3.20 23.71
CA ILE A 166 8.92 2.21 23.11
C ILE A 166 10.34 2.77 23.02
N GLU A 167 10.50 4.02 22.60
CA GLU A 167 11.81 4.66 22.42
C GLU A 167 12.50 4.95 23.76
N ASN A 168 11.74 5.33 24.78
CA ASN A 168 12.24 5.69 26.10
C ASN A 168 12.36 4.48 27.06
N ARG A 169 12.15 3.26 26.57
CA ARG A 169 12.27 2.06 27.43
C ARG A 169 13.68 1.86 27.96
N THR A 170 13.79 1.71 29.27
CA THR A 170 15.06 1.48 29.98
C THR A 170 15.22 0.07 30.52
N LYS A 171 14.11 -0.68 30.64
CA LYS A 171 14.12 -2.05 31.20
C LYS A 171 14.28 -3.09 30.08
N LYS A 172 15.11 -4.09 30.33
CA LYS A 172 15.28 -5.29 29.49
C LYS A 172 14.69 -6.48 30.21
N THR A 173 13.91 -7.29 29.50
CA THR A 173 13.44 -8.61 29.98
C THR A 173 14.04 -9.66 29.06
N THR A 174 14.64 -10.68 29.67
CA THR A 174 15.11 -11.87 28.94
C THR A 174 14.02 -12.93 29.02
N ILE A 175 13.62 -13.46 27.88
CA ILE A 175 12.65 -14.55 27.77
C ILE A 175 13.40 -15.84 27.50
#